data_6f57206e0984a98579868f82b6aff2d0
#
_entry.id   6f57206e0984a98579868f82b6aff2d0
#
_cell.length_a   1.000
_cell.length_b   1.000
_cell.length_c   1.000
_cell.angle_alpha   90.00
_cell.angle_beta   90.00
_cell.angle_gamma   90.00
#
_symmetry.space_group_name_H-M   'P 1'
#
loop_
_entity.id
_entity.type
_entity.pdbx_description
1 polymer ?
#
loop_
_entity_poly.entity_id
_entity_poly.type
_entity_poly.pdbx_seq_one_letter_code
_entity_poly.pdbx_strand_id
1 'polypeptide(L)'
;VYDFIIIGGGIVGMSTAMHLIKVYPDAKILLLEKESGPARHQTGHNSGVIHAGVYYTPGSLKARFCLEGNKATKAFCTRHGIRFDECGKLLVATNDLEMQRMKALWERTAANGLERYWLSAAELREREPNIVGMGGIFVPSSGIVNYAEVTAAMGAEFQRAGGEIRYGAEVVGLQELASEVIVRTQADELRSRFLVTCSGLMADRVVSMLGLRTEFVICPFRGEYYLLPKQHNQIVNHLIYPIPDPSMPFLGVHLTRMIDGTVTVGPNAVLAMKREGYRKTDVSPADLFQTLTTPGILKVLAKNFRPGLIEMKNSLFKGGYLKQVQKYCPSITKADLTPYPAGVRAQAVSRDGKLIDDFLFVNTARSVNVCNAPSPAATSAIPIGAYIVDKVCEQVGRQGGSFPKADLAPRQRAGG
;
A
#
# COMPACT_ATOMS: atom_id res chain seq x y z
N VAL A 1 -31.83 7.57 -1.20
CA VAL A 1 -30.93 7.21 -2.30
C VAL A 1 -29.70 8.11 -2.20
N TYR A 2 -28.51 7.54 -2.24
CA TYR A 2 -27.24 8.26 -2.33
C TYR A 2 -26.86 8.50 -3.79
N ASP A 3 -26.13 9.56 -4.07
CA ASP A 3 -25.53 9.75 -5.39
C ASP A 3 -24.32 8.82 -5.55
N PHE A 4 -23.49 8.73 -4.51
CA PHE A 4 -22.33 7.84 -4.47
C PHE A 4 -22.27 7.07 -3.16
N ILE A 5 -21.94 5.78 -3.25
CA ILE A 5 -21.48 4.99 -2.11
C ILE A 5 -20.04 4.56 -2.38
N ILE A 6 -19.16 4.72 -1.37
CA ILE A 6 -17.77 4.27 -1.39
C ILE A 6 -17.63 3.15 -0.36
N ILE A 7 -17.04 2.01 -0.75
CA ILE A 7 -16.79 0.88 0.15
C ILE A 7 -15.31 0.84 0.51
N GLY A 8 -15.00 0.96 1.81
CA GLY A 8 -13.68 0.84 2.40
C GLY A 8 -13.12 2.14 2.95
N GLY A 9 -12.89 2.18 4.27
CA GLY A 9 -12.33 3.30 5.05
C GLY A 9 -10.81 3.27 5.18
N GLY A 10 -10.11 2.57 4.29
CA GLY A 10 -8.68 2.67 4.12
C GLY A 10 -8.26 3.97 3.43
N ILE A 11 -6.95 4.24 3.36
CA ILE A 11 -6.43 5.51 2.83
C ILE A 11 -6.86 5.78 1.37
N VAL A 12 -7.01 4.75 0.54
CA VAL A 12 -7.46 4.91 -0.85
C VAL A 12 -8.93 5.33 -0.90
N GLY A 13 -9.81 4.70 -0.09
CA GLY A 13 -11.22 5.06 -0.03
C GLY A 13 -11.44 6.46 0.56
N MET A 14 -10.74 6.80 1.64
CA MET A 14 -10.82 8.14 2.25
C MET A 14 -10.29 9.23 1.31
N SER A 15 -9.19 8.97 0.61
CA SER A 15 -8.69 9.90 -0.42
C SER A 15 -9.67 10.07 -1.57
N THR A 16 -10.30 8.97 -2.02
CA THR A 16 -11.33 9.01 -3.06
C THR A 16 -12.54 9.83 -2.61
N ALA A 17 -13.03 9.61 -1.39
CA ALA A 17 -14.15 10.35 -0.82
C ALA A 17 -13.86 11.85 -0.73
N MET A 18 -12.67 12.20 -0.21
CA MET A 18 -12.19 13.58 -0.11
C MET A 18 -12.11 14.28 -1.48
N HIS A 19 -11.69 13.57 -2.53
CA HIS A 19 -11.64 14.13 -3.88
C HIS A 19 -13.01 14.17 -4.54
N LEU A 20 -13.85 13.15 -4.32
CA LEU A 20 -15.16 13.04 -4.95
C LEU A 20 -16.10 14.16 -4.50
N ILE A 21 -16.12 14.48 -3.20
CA ILE A 21 -16.97 15.56 -2.67
C ILE A 21 -16.51 16.94 -3.15
N LYS A 22 -15.24 17.13 -3.48
CA LYS A 22 -14.76 18.39 -4.10
C LYS A 22 -15.23 18.55 -5.54
N VAL A 23 -15.42 17.44 -6.25
CA VAL A 23 -15.92 17.46 -7.65
C VAL A 23 -17.44 17.56 -7.68
N TYR A 24 -18.11 16.95 -6.71
CA TYR A 24 -19.57 16.92 -6.58
C TYR A 24 -20.02 17.40 -5.19
N PRO A 25 -19.92 18.73 -4.91
CA PRO A 25 -20.14 19.27 -3.56
C PRO A 25 -21.58 19.13 -3.06
N ASP A 26 -22.54 19.07 -3.97
CA ASP A 26 -23.98 18.94 -3.63
C ASP A 26 -24.45 17.48 -3.62
N ALA A 27 -23.57 16.52 -3.94
CA ALA A 27 -23.93 15.12 -3.97
C ALA A 27 -24.02 14.51 -2.57
N LYS A 28 -24.98 13.60 -2.38
CA LYS A 28 -25.06 12.77 -1.17
C LYS A 28 -24.06 11.61 -1.28
N ILE A 29 -22.96 11.71 -0.58
CA ILE A 29 -21.86 10.72 -0.63
C ILE A 29 -21.76 10.01 0.71
N LEU A 30 -21.84 8.68 0.68
CA LEU A 30 -21.67 7.80 1.84
C LEU A 30 -20.41 6.94 1.67
N LEU A 31 -19.57 6.88 2.69
CA LEU A 31 -18.50 5.91 2.81
C LEU A 31 -18.87 4.85 3.85
N LEU A 32 -18.80 3.57 3.47
CA LEU A 32 -19.02 2.42 4.33
C LEU A 32 -17.70 1.76 4.70
N GLU A 33 -17.47 1.54 5.99
CA GLU A 33 -16.34 0.81 6.53
C GLU A 33 -16.84 -0.26 7.50
N LYS A 34 -16.35 -1.49 7.35
CA LYS A 34 -16.78 -2.62 8.20
C LYS A 34 -16.25 -2.55 9.63
N GLU A 35 -15.09 -1.94 9.82
CA GLU A 35 -14.46 -1.79 11.11
C GLU A 35 -15.05 -0.60 11.90
N SER A 36 -14.73 -0.53 13.19
CA SER A 36 -15.19 0.54 14.10
C SER A 36 -14.47 1.88 13.88
N GLY A 37 -13.59 1.99 12.89
CA GLY A 37 -12.83 3.20 12.58
C GLY A 37 -11.98 3.03 11.32
N PRO A 38 -11.34 4.11 10.84
CA PRO A 38 -10.53 4.09 9.63
C PRO A 38 -9.21 3.34 9.83
N ALA A 39 -8.58 2.95 8.72
CA ALA A 39 -7.20 2.46 8.68
C ALA A 39 -6.92 1.19 9.51
N ARG A 40 -7.91 0.34 9.74
CA ARG A 40 -7.74 -0.86 10.59
C ARG A 40 -6.98 -2.01 9.92
N HIS A 41 -6.79 -1.97 8.61
CA HIS A 41 -6.10 -3.00 7.85
C HIS A 41 -4.77 -2.49 7.27
N GLN A 42 -4.48 -2.69 5.97
CA GLN A 42 -3.18 -2.37 5.34
C GLN A 42 -2.69 -0.95 5.64
N THR A 43 -3.59 0.01 5.75
CA THR A 43 -3.28 1.42 6.03
C THR A 43 -2.68 1.63 7.43
N GLY A 44 -3.15 0.91 8.43
CA GLY A 44 -2.64 0.98 9.81
C GLY A 44 -1.54 -0.05 10.10
N HIS A 45 -1.29 -0.98 9.17
CA HIS A 45 -0.36 -2.09 9.33
C HIS A 45 0.72 -2.07 8.24
N ASN A 46 1.53 -1.00 8.23
CA ASN A 46 2.64 -0.81 7.28
C ASN A 46 3.85 -0.16 7.96
N SER A 47 4.90 0.06 7.22
CA SER A 47 6.16 0.63 7.73
C SER A 47 6.14 2.16 7.90
N GLY A 48 5.05 2.85 7.59
CA GLY A 48 4.95 4.31 7.68
C GLY A 48 5.83 5.08 6.68
N VAL A 49 6.43 4.43 5.71
CA VAL A 49 7.39 5.05 4.79
C VAL A 49 6.70 5.88 3.71
N ILE A 50 7.10 7.14 3.58
CA ILE A 50 6.81 7.98 2.41
C ILE A 50 7.87 7.65 1.36
N HIS A 51 7.48 6.86 0.36
CA HIS A 51 8.38 6.37 -0.69
C HIS A 51 8.71 7.47 -1.72
N ALA A 52 9.93 7.42 -2.28
CA ALA A 52 10.37 8.33 -3.33
C ALA A 52 10.24 7.77 -4.76
N GLY A 53 9.96 6.47 -4.94
CA GLY A 53 9.82 5.88 -6.28
C GLY A 53 11.06 5.17 -6.82
N VAL A 54 11.98 4.76 -5.95
CA VAL A 54 13.30 4.18 -6.29
C VAL A 54 13.21 2.94 -7.19
N TYR A 55 12.24 2.07 -6.94
CA TYR A 55 12.21 0.71 -7.52
C TYR A 55 11.32 0.59 -8.77
N TYR A 56 10.48 1.58 -9.04
CA TYR A 56 9.39 1.43 -10.01
C TYR A 56 9.87 1.67 -11.44
N THR A 57 9.26 0.93 -12.35
CA THR A 57 9.54 1.07 -13.78
C THR A 57 9.18 2.47 -14.23
N PRO A 58 10.09 3.21 -14.88
CA PRO A 58 9.80 4.54 -15.42
C PRO A 58 8.59 4.51 -16.34
N GLY A 59 7.71 5.52 -16.22
CA GLY A 59 6.48 5.63 -17.01
C GLY A 59 5.29 4.80 -16.51
N SER A 60 5.48 3.89 -15.54
CA SER A 60 4.37 3.14 -14.93
C SER A 60 3.49 4.05 -14.05
N LEU A 61 2.21 3.66 -13.86
CA LEU A 61 1.31 4.34 -12.92
C LEU A 61 1.90 4.37 -11.52
N LYS A 62 2.55 3.29 -11.10
CA LYS A 62 3.26 3.20 -9.81
C LYS A 62 4.33 4.27 -9.64
N ALA A 63 5.20 4.45 -10.66
CA ALA A 63 6.27 5.46 -10.61
C ALA A 63 5.67 6.87 -10.53
N ARG A 64 4.72 7.19 -11.42
CA ARG A 64 4.05 8.50 -11.47
C ARG A 64 3.35 8.82 -10.16
N PHE A 65 2.46 7.93 -9.70
CA PHE A 65 1.72 8.17 -8.46
C PHE A 65 2.61 8.21 -7.21
N CYS A 66 3.75 7.50 -7.22
CA CYS A 66 4.69 7.60 -6.12
C CYS A 66 5.36 8.96 -6.04
N LEU A 67 5.81 9.50 -7.17
CA LEU A 67 6.46 10.82 -7.24
C LEU A 67 5.48 11.94 -6.84
N GLU A 68 4.29 11.94 -7.44
CA GLU A 68 3.23 12.89 -7.12
C GLU A 68 2.78 12.75 -5.66
N GLY A 69 2.58 11.51 -5.20
CA GLY A 69 2.11 11.18 -3.87
C GLY A 69 3.10 11.52 -2.77
N ASN A 70 4.41 11.38 -3.01
CA ASN A 70 5.45 11.82 -2.06
C ASN A 70 5.28 13.30 -1.71
N LYS A 71 5.18 14.15 -2.73
CA LYS A 71 4.97 15.59 -2.56
C LYS A 71 3.60 15.91 -1.95
N ALA A 72 2.54 15.27 -2.46
CA ALA A 72 1.17 15.51 -2.02
C ALA A 72 0.95 15.09 -0.55
N THR A 73 1.50 13.95 -0.12
CA THR A 73 1.41 13.48 1.26
C THR A 73 2.09 14.45 2.22
N LYS A 74 3.30 14.91 1.92
CA LYS A 74 4.02 15.89 2.75
C LYS A 74 3.25 17.21 2.85
N ALA A 75 2.78 17.74 1.72
CA ALA A 75 1.96 18.96 1.68
C ALA A 75 0.65 18.80 2.47
N PHE A 76 0.00 17.62 2.37
CA PHE A 76 -1.18 17.30 3.15
C PHE A 76 -0.86 17.27 4.65
N CYS A 77 0.22 16.61 5.06
CA CYS A 77 0.65 16.54 6.45
C CYS A 77 0.93 17.94 7.01
N THR A 78 1.67 18.80 6.28
CA THR A 78 1.94 20.18 6.67
C THR A 78 0.65 20.97 6.89
N ARG A 79 -0.32 20.86 5.95
CA ARG A 79 -1.60 21.58 6.02
C ARG A 79 -2.45 21.17 7.21
N HIS A 80 -2.36 19.87 7.61
CA HIS A 80 -3.16 19.31 8.70
C HIS A 80 -2.42 19.19 10.03
N GLY A 81 -1.19 19.69 10.14
CA GLY A 81 -0.38 19.59 11.35
C GLY A 81 0.03 18.16 11.72
N ILE A 82 0.05 17.25 10.75
CA ILE A 82 0.46 15.85 10.94
C ILE A 82 1.98 15.77 10.90
N ARG A 83 2.59 15.20 11.94
CA ARG A 83 4.03 15.03 12.01
C ARG A 83 4.52 14.05 10.93
N PHE A 84 5.52 14.45 10.18
CA PHE A 84 6.29 13.58 9.30
C PHE A 84 7.79 13.96 9.41
N ASP A 85 8.67 13.06 8.96
CA ASP A 85 10.11 13.29 8.98
C ASP A 85 10.71 12.85 7.64
N GLU A 86 11.39 13.76 6.95
CA GLU A 86 12.15 13.47 5.72
C GLU A 86 13.54 12.92 6.06
N CYS A 87 13.56 11.82 6.79
CA CYS A 87 14.80 11.21 7.24
C CYS A 87 15.67 10.63 6.11
N GLY A 88 15.17 10.58 4.88
CA GLY A 88 15.88 9.98 3.75
C GLY A 88 15.97 8.46 3.82
N LYS A 89 16.44 7.87 2.71
CA LYS A 89 16.61 6.42 2.55
C LYS A 89 18.01 6.12 2.02
N LEU A 90 18.66 5.14 2.61
CA LEU A 90 19.90 4.54 2.15
C LEU A 90 19.68 3.12 1.63
N LEU A 91 20.07 2.89 0.40
CA LEU A 91 20.11 1.56 -0.20
C LEU A 91 21.56 1.09 -0.11
N VAL A 92 21.81 -0.01 0.61
CA VAL A 92 23.16 -0.44 0.96
C VAL A 92 23.50 -1.72 0.20
N ALA A 93 24.65 -1.69 -0.49
CA ALA A 93 25.26 -2.86 -1.13
C ALA A 93 26.32 -3.46 -0.20
N THR A 94 26.25 -4.76 0.07
CA THR A 94 27.12 -5.47 1.02
C THR A 94 28.09 -6.44 0.35
N ASN A 95 27.98 -6.62 -0.98
CA ASN A 95 28.84 -7.49 -1.78
C ASN A 95 28.89 -7.01 -3.24
N ASP A 96 29.80 -7.62 -4.05
CA ASP A 96 30.03 -7.22 -5.44
C ASP A 96 28.79 -7.38 -6.33
N LEU A 97 27.99 -8.42 -6.13
CA LEU A 97 26.74 -8.62 -6.87
C LEU A 97 25.74 -7.49 -6.60
N GLU A 98 25.61 -7.11 -5.33
CA GLU A 98 24.76 -5.99 -4.94
C GLU A 98 25.30 -4.66 -5.47
N MET A 99 26.62 -4.46 -5.55
CA MET A 99 27.22 -3.30 -6.19
C MET A 99 26.89 -3.23 -7.70
N GLN A 100 26.91 -4.36 -8.41
CA GLN A 100 26.48 -4.42 -9.81
C GLN A 100 25.01 -4.08 -9.97
N ARG A 101 24.13 -4.66 -9.13
CA ARG A 101 22.68 -4.35 -9.12
C ARG A 101 22.42 -2.88 -8.77
N MET A 102 23.23 -2.29 -7.89
CA MET A 102 23.15 -0.90 -7.49
C MET A 102 23.40 0.05 -8.67
N LYS A 103 24.30 -0.28 -9.61
CA LYS A 103 24.53 0.52 -10.82
C LYS A 103 23.26 0.57 -11.70
N ALA A 104 22.62 -0.58 -11.92
CA ALA A 104 21.36 -0.63 -12.67
C ALA A 104 20.22 0.15 -11.98
N LEU A 105 20.20 0.11 -10.64
CA LEU A 105 19.24 0.88 -9.85
C LEU A 105 19.51 2.39 -9.92
N TRP A 106 20.78 2.78 -9.97
CA TRP A 106 21.21 4.18 -10.15
C TRP A 106 20.66 4.78 -11.44
N GLU A 107 20.77 4.06 -12.55
CA GLU A 107 20.21 4.49 -13.84
C GLU A 107 18.69 4.58 -13.82
N ARG A 108 18.03 3.62 -13.20
CA ARG A 108 16.56 3.63 -13.05
C ARG A 108 16.09 4.82 -12.22
N THR A 109 16.78 5.15 -11.14
CA THR A 109 16.43 6.32 -10.30
C THR A 109 16.63 7.64 -11.05
N ALA A 110 17.62 7.72 -11.97
CA ALA A 110 17.78 8.85 -12.88
C ALA A 110 16.56 9.03 -13.80
N ALA A 111 16.16 7.93 -14.43
CA ALA A 111 15.01 7.93 -15.35
C ALA A 111 13.69 8.33 -14.65
N ASN A 112 13.57 8.08 -13.35
CA ASN A 112 12.45 8.54 -12.53
C ASN A 112 12.63 9.99 -12.01
N GLY A 113 13.70 10.71 -12.37
CA GLY A 113 13.94 12.09 -11.96
C GLY A 113 14.19 12.26 -10.45
N LEU A 114 14.72 11.24 -9.77
CA LEU A 114 14.97 11.29 -8.33
C LEU A 114 16.27 12.02 -8.01
N GLU A 115 16.22 12.92 -7.02
CA GLU A 115 17.43 13.38 -6.34
C GLU A 115 18.05 12.22 -5.58
N ARG A 116 19.33 11.96 -5.84
CA ARG A 116 20.05 10.83 -5.28
C ARG A 116 21.56 11.09 -5.24
N TYR A 117 22.22 10.44 -4.30
CA TYR A 117 23.66 10.55 -4.12
C TYR A 117 24.26 9.15 -4.04
N TRP A 118 25.32 8.92 -4.83
CA TRP A 118 26.14 7.73 -4.75
C TRP A 118 27.11 7.89 -3.59
N LEU A 119 27.15 6.91 -2.69
CA LEU A 119 28.02 6.90 -1.54
C LEU A 119 29.06 5.79 -1.65
N SER A 120 30.31 6.13 -1.40
CA SER A 120 31.38 5.18 -1.10
C SER A 120 31.16 4.49 0.26
N ALA A 121 31.94 3.44 0.55
CA ALA A 121 31.90 2.78 1.85
C ALA A 121 32.26 3.75 3.01
N ALA A 122 33.16 4.70 2.77
CA ALA A 122 33.56 5.69 3.77
C ALA A 122 32.41 6.68 4.08
N GLU A 123 31.82 7.26 3.04
CA GLU A 123 30.68 8.20 3.16
C GLU A 123 29.44 7.51 3.75
N LEU A 124 29.19 6.22 3.42
CA LEU A 124 28.14 5.42 4.04
C LEU A 124 28.36 5.31 5.56
N ARG A 125 29.58 4.98 5.98
CA ARG A 125 29.93 4.83 7.40
C ARG A 125 29.88 6.16 8.16
N GLU A 126 30.23 7.27 7.52
CA GLU A 126 30.11 8.59 8.12
C GLU A 126 28.65 8.95 8.41
N ARG A 127 27.74 8.65 7.45
CA ARG A 127 26.29 8.91 7.61
C ARG A 127 25.63 7.96 8.57
N GLU A 128 26.02 6.69 8.55
CA GLU A 128 25.44 5.58 9.32
C GLU A 128 26.54 4.76 9.99
N PRO A 129 27.04 5.19 11.15
CA PRO A 129 28.18 4.54 11.82
C PRO A 129 27.94 3.06 12.17
N ASN A 130 26.69 2.65 12.35
CA ASN A 130 26.32 1.26 12.69
C ASN A 130 26.03 0.39 11.46
N ILE A 131 26.11 0.96 10.25
CA ILE A 131 25.81 0.25 9.01
C ILE A 131 27.11 -0.06 8.26
N VAL A 132 27.23 -1.29 7.82
CA VAL A 132 28.38 -1.76 7.02
C VAL A 132 27.91 -2.06 5.59
N GLY A 133 28.77 -1.70 4.62
CA GLY A 133 28.50 -1.93 3.21
C GLY A 133 29.70 -1.49 2.35
N MET A 134 29.70 -1.90 1.10
CA MET A 134 30.68 -1.52 0.08
C MET A 134 30.35 -0.16 -0.56
N GLY A 135 29.13 0.31 -0.39
CA GLY A 135 28.61 1.59 -0.88
C GLY A 135 27.10 1.64 -0.77
N GLY A 136 26.50 2.75 -1.21
CA GLY A 136 25.06 2.94 -1.16
C GLY A 136 24.53 4.03 -2.08
N ILE A 137 23.21 4.10 -2.16
CA ILE A 137 22.48 5.22 -2.80
C ILE A 137 21.67 5.89 -1.72
N PHE A 138 21.91 7.17 -1.50
CA PHE A 138 21.11 8.00 -0.62
C PHE A 138 20.03 8.74 -1.42
N VAL A 139 18.76 8.64 -0.97
CA VAL A 139 17.59 9.29 -1.57
C VAL A 139 16.93 10.16 -0.51
N PRO A 140 17.17 11.48 -0.49
CA PRO A 140 16.74 12.39 0.57
C PRO A 140 15.23 12.54 0.67
N SER A 141 14.51 12.48 -0.45
CA SER A 141 13.07 12.72 -0.50
C SER A 141 12.19 11.62 0.13
N SER A 142 12.79 10.52 0.61
CA SER A 142 12.07 9.51 1.38
C SER A 142 11.83 9.97 2.81
N GLY A 143 10.72 9.58 3.41
CA GLY A 143 10.39 9.99 4.78
C GLY A 143 9.51 8.96 5.49
N ILE A 144 9.02 9.35 6.66
CA ILE A 144 8.14 8.56 7.51
C ILE A 144 6.96 9.38 8.01
N VAL A 145 5.82 8.72 8.19
CA VAL A 145 4.56 9.31 8.68
C VAL A 145 3.67 8.24 9.31
N ASN A 146 2.72 8.64 10.13
CA ASN A 146 1.63 7.76 10.55
C ASN A 146 0.48 7.84 9.55
N TYR A 147 0.32 6.84 8.69
CA TYR A 147 -0.75 6.81 7.69
C TYR A 147 -2.16 6.67 8.27
N ALA A 148 -2.31 6.19 9.51
CA ALA A 148 -3.61 6.18 10.18
C ALA A 148 -4.08 7.62 10.48
N GLU A 149 -3.17 8.51 10.93
CA GLU A 149 -3.46 9.93 11.13
C GLU A 149 -3.80 10.64 9.82
N VAL A 150 -3.03 10.38 8.76
CA VAL A 150 -3.31 10.91 7.41
C VAL A 150 -4.70 10.51 6.95
N THR A 151 -5.06 9.23 7.13
CA THR A 151 -6.37 8.71 6.73
C THR A 151 -7.52 9.32 7.53
N ALA A 152 -7.33 9.45 8.84
CA ALA A 152 -8.31 10.11 9.71
C ALA A 152 -8.54 11.58 9.32
N ALA A 153 -7.47 12.32 9.00
CA ALA A 153 -7.55 13.70 8.52
C ALA A 153 -8.29 13.82 7.17
N MET A 154 -8.06 12.86 6.24
CA MET A 154 -8.82 12.80 4.98
C MET A 154 -10.32 12.57 5.23
N GLY A 155 -10.67 11.64 6.13
CA GLY A 155 -12.05 11.39 6.54
C GLY A 155 -12.70 12.62 7.17
N ALA A 156 -11.99 13.32 8.04
CA ALA A 156 -12.47 14.56 8.66
C ALA A 156 -12.66 15.69 7.63
N GLU A 157 -11.80 15.80 6.61
CA GLU A 157 -11.97 16.76 5.51
C GLU A 157 -13.22 16.42 4.69
N PHE A 158 -13.43 15.14 4.39
CA PHE A 158 -14.63 14.66 3.71
C PHE A 158 -15.92 14.96 4.48
N GLN A 159 -15.95 14.68 5.80
CA GLN A 159 -17.12 14.95 6.65
C GLN A 159 -17.40 16.45 6.80
N ARG A 160 -16.35 17.29 6.95
CA ARG A 160 -16.52 18.75 7.00
C ARG A 160 -17.11 19.33 5.71
N ALA A 161 -16.89 18.66 4.60
CA ALA A 161 -17.47 19.01 3.30
C ALA A 161 -18.89 18.44 3.09
N GLY A 162 -19.50 17.80 4.11
CA GLY A 162 -20.86 17.26 4.05
C GLY A 162 -20.97 15.78 3.72
N GLY A 163 -19.85 15.06 3.60
CA GLY A 163 -19.83 13.63 3.37
C GLY A 163 -20.20 12.82 4.62
N GLU A 164 -20.84 11.67 4.44
CA GLU A 164 -21.22 10.75 5.52
C GLU A 164 -20.28 9.55 5.57
N ILE A 165 -19.84 9.16 6.79
CA ILE A 165 -19.07 7.93 7.03
C ILE A 165 -19.86 7.06 8.00
N ARG A 166 -20.04 5.78 7.66
CA ARG A 166 -20.58 4.76 8.57
C ARG A 166 -19.54 3.69 8.82
N TYR A 167 -19.16 3.58 10.08
CA TYR A 167 -18.31 2.51 10.61
C TYR A 167 -19.18 1.33 11.09
N GLY A 168 -18.58 0.13 11.19
CA GLY A 168 -19.32 -1.09 11.57
C GLY A 168 -20.33 -1.54 10.50
N ALA A 169 -20.18 -1.07 9.26
CA ALA A 169 -21.10 -1.29 8.16
C ALA A 169 -20.48 -2.22 7.11
N GLU A 170 -20.40 -3.51 7.44
CA GLU A 170 -19.91 -4.52 6.51
C GLU A 170 -20.87 -4.73 5.34
N VAL A 171 -20.37 -4.55 4.12
CA VAL A 171 -21.13 -4.84 2.90
C VAL A 171 -21.10 -6.35 2.64
N VAL A 172 -22.28 -6.96 2.59
CA VAL A 172 -22.48 -8.42 2.43
C VAL A 172 -23.16 -8.77 1.10
N GLY A 173 -23.60 -7.80 0.33
CA GLY A 173 -24.19 -8.02 -0.99
C GLY A 173 -24.26 -6.77 -1.85
N LEU A 174 -24.09 -6.95 -3.16
CA LEU A 174 -24.19 -5.89 -4.17
C LEU A 174 -25.04 -6.37 -5.33
N GLN A 175 -25.84 -5.48 -5.89
CA GLN A 175 -26.62 -5.73 -7.10
C GLN A 175 -26.68 -4.47 -7.94
N GLU A 176 -26.09 -4.54 -9.13
CA GLU A 176 -26.18 -3.44 -10.10
C GLU A 176 -27.45 -3.59 -10.94
N LEU A 177 -28.27 -2.55 -10.97
CA LEU A 177 -29.46 -2.40 -11.80
C LEU A 177 -29.21 -1.37 -12.90
N ALA A 178 -30.16 -1.22 -13.82
CA ALA A 178 -30.04 -0.27 -14.92
C ALA A 178 -29.89 1.21 -14.46
N SER A 179 -30.53 1.60 -13.35
CA SER A 179 -30.55 2.98 -12.85
C SER A 179 -29.79 3.20 -11.52
N GLU A 180 -29.50 2.17 -10.77
CA GLU A 180 -28.92 2.25 -9.42
C GLU A 180 -28.13 1.00 -9.05
N VAL A 181 -27.40 1.08 -7.95
CA VAL A 181 -26.75 -0.06 -7.29
C VAL A 181 -27.38 -0.25 -5.92
N ILE A 182 -27.80 -1.48 -5.61
CA ILE A 182 -28.27 -1.88 -4.28
C ILE A 182 -27.05 -2.37 -3.50
N VAL A 183 -26.84 -1.82 -2.31
CA VAL A 183 -25.75 -2.15 -1.39
C VAL A 183 -26.38 -2.69 -0.11
N ARG A 184 -26.14 -3.98 0.19
CA ARG A 184 -26.65 -4.64 1.39
C ARG A 184 -25.55 -4.71 2.43
N THR A 185 -25.83 -4.17 3.61
CA THR A 185 -25.04 -4.39 4.82
C THR A 185 -25.71 -5.45 5.70
N GLN A 186 -25.12 -5.78 6.84
CA GLN A 186 -25.77 -6.68 7.81
C GLN A 186 -27.06 -6.06 8.40
N ALA A 187 -27.14 -4.73 8.45
CA ALA A 187 -28.25 -4.00 9.08
C ALA A 187 -29.25 -3.41 8.08
N ASP A 188 -28.78 -2.95 6.91
CA ASP A 188 -29.54 -2.10 5.99
C ASP A 188 -29.41 -2.53 4.53
N GLU A 189 -30.44 -2.19 3.73
CA GLU A 189 -30.36 -2.11 2.27
C GLU A 189 -30.30 -0.65 1.85
N LEU A 190 -29.21 -0.27 1.20
CA LEU A 190 -28.93 1.09 0.73
C LEU A 190 -28.98 1.13 -0.80
N ARG A 191 -29.30 2.30 -1.36
CA ARG A 191 -29.37 2.51 -2.81
C ARG A 191 -28.47 3.67 -3.21
N SER A 192 -27.72 3.49 -4.28
CA SER A 192 -26.79 4.47 -4.82
C SER A 192 -26.91 4.57 -6.33
N ARG A 193 -26.78 5.77 -6.87
CA ARG A 193 -26.71 5.98 -8.32
C ARG A 193 -25.37 5.48 -8.89
N PHE A 194 -24.30 5.53 -8.09
CA PHE A 194 -22.97 5.07 -8.48
C PHE A 194 -22.20 4.50 -7.29
N LEU A 195 -21.38 3.47 -7.54
CA LEU A 195 -20.59 2.77 -6.54
C LEU A 195 -19.11 2.92 -6.81
N VAL A 196 -18.31 3.11 -5.75
CA VAL A 196 -16.84 3.00 -5.79
C VAL A 196 -16.38 1.99 -4.76
N THR A 197 -15.56 1.01 -5.15
CA THR A 197 -15.06 0.04 -4.18
C THR A 197 -13.55 0.17 -4.00
N CYS A 198 -13.11 0.34 -2.73
CA CYS A 198 -11.74 0.45 -2.27
C CYS A 198 -11.45 -0.58 -1.17
N SER A 199 -11.87 -1.82 -1.39
CA SER A 199 -11.99 -2.87 -0.36
C SER A 199 -10.70 -3.67 -0.10
N GLY A 200 -9.55 -3.27 -0.66
CA GLY A 200 -8.22 -3.79 -0.33
C GLY A 200 -8.13 -5.32 -0.38
N LEU A 201 -7.91 -5.95 0.77
CA LEU A 201 -7.80 -7.42 0.90
C LEU A 201 -9.06 -8.18 0.43
N MET A 202 -10.21 -7.53 0.39
CA MET A 202 -11.49 -8.12 -0.01
C MET A 202 -11.90 -7.75 -1.45
N ALA A 203 -11.02 -7.14 -2.24
CA ALA A 203 -11.36 -6.56 -3.54
C ALA A 203 -12.00 -7.55 -4.51
N ASP A 204 -11.45 -8.75 -4.67
CA ASP A 204 -11.99 -9.78 -5.55
C ASP A 204 -13.36 -10.29 -5.08
N ARG A 205 -13.58 -10.39 -3.75
CA ARG A 205 -14.86 -10.82 -3.17
C ARG A 205 -15.94 -9.77 -3.38
N VAL A 206 -15.62 -8.49 -3.13
CA VAL A 206 -16.57 -7.39 -3.31
C VAL A 206 -16.96 -7.26 -4.78
N VAL A 207 -16.00 -7.35 -5.70
CA VAL A 207 -16.30 -7.32 -7.15
C VAL A 207 -17.14 -8.52 -7.57
N SER A 208 -16.91 -9.70 -6.99
CA SER A 208 -17.72 -10.91 -7.27
C SER A 208 -19.18 -10.76 -6.81
N MET A 209 -19.48 -9.95 -5.79
CA MET A 209 -20.86 -9.62 -5.38
C MET A 209 -21.65 -8.90 -6.48
N LEU A 210 -20.97 -8.17 -7.39
CA LEU A 210 -21.58 -7.54 -8.58
C LEU A 210 -21.86 -8.55 -9.72
N GLY A 211 -21.63 -9.85 -9.51
CA GLY A 211 -21.78 -10.89 -10.53
C GLY A 211 -20.65 -10.94 -11.55
N LEU A 212 -19.57 -10.16 -11.35
CA LEU A 212 -18.43 -10.12 -12.25
C LEU A 212 -17.50 -11.33 -12.03
N ARG A 213 -17.11 -11.96 -13.12
CA ARG A 213 -16.02 -12.95 -13.10
C ARG A 213 -14.68 -12.22 -13.14
N THR A 214 -13.92 -12.33 -12.05
CA THR A 214 -12.59 -11.76 -11.99
C THR A 214 -11.53 -12.66 -12.62
N GLU A 215 -10.61 -12.07 -13.38
CA GLU A 215 -9.44 -12.79 -13.92
C GLU A 215 -8.27 -12.78 -12.93
N PHE A 216 -8.53 -12.36 -11.69
CA PHE A 216 -7.56 -12.29 -10.61
C PHE A 216 -8.19 -12.77 -9.30
N VAL A 217 -7.33 -13.08 -8.35
CA VAL A 217 -7.68 -13.37 -6.96
C VAL A 217 -6.66 -12.67 -6.05
N ILE A 218 -7.10 -12.24 -4.87
CA ILE A 218 -6.20 -11.68 -3.87
C ILE A 218 -5.55 -12.80 -3.05
N CYS A 219 -4.22 -12.86 -3.12
CA CYS A 219 -3.39 -13.72 -2.29
C CYS A 219 -2.80 -12.90 -1.14
N PRO A 220 -3.08 -13.24 0.13
CA PRO A 220 -2.59 -12.49 1.27
C PRO A 220 -1.15 -12.88 1.61
N PHE A 221 -0.22 -11.92 1.59
CA PHE A 221 1.15 -12.11 2.08
C PHE A 221 1.35 -11.31 3.36
N ARG A 222 1.63 -12.02 4.47
CA ARG A 222 1.94 -11.40 5.76
C ARG A 222 3.39 -10.99 5.80
N GLY A 223 3.62 -9.71 6.11
CA GLY A 223 4.93 -9.14 6.42
C GLY A 223 5.10 -9.05 7.93
N GLU A 224 6.04 -9.78 8.47
CA GLU A 224 6.33 -9.81 9.90
C GLU A 224 7.45 -8.84 10.23
N TYR A 225 7.32 -8.15 11.34
CA TYR A 225 8.27 -7.18 11.84
C TYR A 225 8.78 -7.56 13.21
N TYR A 226 9.96 -7.04 13.53
CA TYR A 226 10.50 -6.99 14.89
C TYR A 226 10.75 -5.55 15.28
N LEU A 227 10.51 -5.25 16.55
CA LEU A 227 10.87 -3.99 17.18
C LEU A 227 12.22 -4.14 17.86
N LEU A 228 13.11 -3.17 17.67
CA LEU A 228 14.34 -3.08 18.42
C LEU A 228 14.10 -2.46 19.81
N PRO A 229 14.86 -2.82 20.84
CA PRO A 229 14.75 -2.23 22.16
C PRO A 229 15.14 -0.75 22.16
N LYS A 230 14.63 0.02 23.11
CA LYS A 230 14.81 1.48 23.19
C LYS A 230 16.27 1.96 23.08
N GLN A 231 17.23 1.18 23.55
CA GLN A 231 18.65 1.48 23.43
C GLN A 231 19.15 1.57 21.97
N HIS A 232 18.39 0.99 21.03
CA HIS A 232 18.68 1.01 19.59
C HIS A 232 17.82 2.02 18.81
N ASN A 233 17.09 2.91 19.47
CA ASN A 233 16.30 3.93 18.78
C ASN A 233 17.14 4.91 17.94
N GLN A 234 18.45 5.01 18.22
CA GLN A 234 19.42 5.82 17.47
C GLN A 234 20.39 4.97 16.64
N ILE A 235 20.08 3.69 16.43
CA ILE A 235 20.99 2.78 15.70
C ILE A 235 21.12 3.16 14.22
N VAL A 236 20.11 3.83 13.66
CA VAL A 236 20.11 4.36 12.29
C VAL A 236 19.56 5.78 12.24
N ASN A 237 20.13 6.60 11.38
CA ASN A 237 19.69 7.98 11.12
C ASN A 237 18.65 8.03 9.99
N HIS A 238 18.75 7.10 9.03
CA HIS A 238 17.94 7.02 7.82
C HIS A 238 17.20 5.69 7.73
N LEU A 239 16.32 5.55 6.74
CA LEU A 239 15.75 4.25 6.37
C LEU A 239 16.83 3.41 5.69
N ILE A 240 17.14 2.22 6.21
CA ILE A 240 18.18 1.34 5.67
C ILE A 240 17.56 0.16 4.93
N TYR A 241 17.82 0.08 3.64
CA TYR A 241 17.28 -0.94 2.75
C TYR A 241 18.40 -1.69 2.02
N PRO A 242 18.30 -3.02 1.86
CA PRO A 242 19.21 -3.73 0.99
C PRO A 242 18.98 -3.38 -0.48
N ILE A 243 19.98 -3.58 -1.32
CA ILE A 243 19.78 -3.57 -2.78
C ILE A 243 18.84 -4.71 -3.15
N PRO A 244 17.78 -4.43 -3.93
CA PRO A 244 16.78 -5.44 -4.27
C PRO A 244 17.38 -6.57 -5.13
N ASP A 245 16.91 -7.79 -4.86
CA ASP A 245 17.14 -8.93 -5.76
C ASP A 245 16.02 -8.97 -6.81
N PRO A 246 16.31 -8.80 -8.11
CA PRO A 246 15.28 -8.80 -9.15
C PRO A 246 14.54 -10.14 -9.29
N SER A 247 15.12 -11.23 -8.79
CA SER A 247 14.49 -12.56 -8.82
C SER A 247 13.45 -12.76 -7.71
N MET A 248 13.45 -11.88 -6.69
CA MET A 248 12.56 -11.97 -5.55
C MET A 248 11.35 -11.04 -5.71
N PRO A 249 10.13 -11.50 -5.40
CA PRO A 249 8.92 -10.69 -5.56
C PRO A 249 8.78 -9.56 -4.53
N PHE A 250 9.54 -9.63 -3.44
CA PHE A 250 9.48 -8.65 -2.35
C PHE A 250 10.89 -8.18 -1.97
N LEU A 251 10.97 -6.98 -1.40
CA LEU A 251 12.20 -6.42 -0.86
C LEU A 251 12.67 -7.24 0.35
N GLY A 252 13.97 -7.33 0.52
CA GLY A 252 14.59 -7.95 1.69
C GLY A 252 14.33 -7.18 3.00
N VAL A 253 14.66 -7.79 4.12
CA VAL A 253 14.56 -7.21 5.45
C VAL A 253 15.33 -5.89 5.52
N HIS A 254 14.71 -4.86 6.09
CA HIS A 254 15.27 -3.51 6.21
C HIS A 254 15.07 -2.93 7.60
N LEU A 255 15.79 -1.88 7.95
CA LEU A 255 15.61 -1.11 9.18
C LEU A 255 14.78 0.14 8.87
N THR A 256 13.72 0.33 9.64
CA THR A 256 12.83 1.49 9.47
C THR A 256 12.73 2.27 10.77
N ARG A 257 13.15 3.52 10.74
CA ARG A 257 12.77 4.49 11.78
C ARG A 257 11.27 4.72 11.68
N MET A 258 10.60 4.68 12.82
CA MET A 258 9.19 4.99 12.92
C MET A 258 9.00 6.42 13.40
N ILE A 259 7.84 7.02 13.12
CA ILE A 259 7.56 8.43 13.49
C ILE A 259 7.52 8.64 15.01
N ASP A 260 7.31 7.59 15.79
CA ASP A 260 7.37 7.60 17.26
C ASP A 260 8.80 7.49 17.82
N GLY A 261 9.81 7.41 16.94
CA GLY A 261 11.22 7.32 17.29
C GLY A 261 11.73 5.89 17.52
N THR A 262 10.89 4.87 17.42
CA THR A 262 11.32 3.47 17.49
C THR A 262 11.94 3.02 16.17
N VAL A 263 12.62 1.87 16.19
CA VAL A 263 13.18 1.26 14.98
C VAL A 263 12.65 -0.16 14.82
N THR A 264 12.07 -0.43 13.64
CA THR A 264 11.59 -1.76 13.28
C THR A 264 12.52 -2.44 12.27
N VAL A 265 12.54 -3.76 12.33
CA VAL A 265 13.28 -4.66 11.42
C VAL A 265 12.27 -5.47 10.63
N GLY A 266 12.29 -5.40 9.33
CA GLY A 266 11.34 -6.14 8.48
C GLY A 266 10.86 -5.33 7.28
N PRO A 267 9.81 -5.82 6.60
CA PRO A 267 9.18 -7.11 6.82
C PRO A 267 9.81 -8.24 6.00
N ASN A 268 9.51 -9.47 6.36
CA ASN A 268 9.58 -10.62 5.47
C ASN A 268 8.29 -10.74 4.61
N ALA A 269 8.12 -11.86 3.91
CA ALA A 269 6.88 -12.13 3.19
C ALA A 269 6.55 -13.63 3.25
N VAL A 270 5.54 -13.97 4.05
CA VAL A 270 5.01 -15.33 4.18
C VAL A 270 3.53 -15.37 3.79
N LEU A 271 3.08 -16.50 3.26
CA LEU A 271 1.67 -16.71 2.97
C LEU A 271 0.86 -16.61 4.26
N ALA A 272 -0.19 -15.77 4.27
CA ALA A 272 -1.11 -15.69 5.40
C ALA A 272 -2.22 -16.74 5.24
N MET A 273 -2.59 -17.40 6.34
CA MET A 273 -3.66 -18.41 6.36
C MET A 273 -5.06 -17.81 6.55
N LYS A 274 -5.15 -16.49 6.66
CA LYS A 274 -6.36 -15.68 6.71
C LYS A 274 -6.10 -14.37 6.00
N ARG A 275 -7.06 -13.85 5.23
CA ARG A 275 -6.89 -12.58 4.48
C ARG A 275 -6.55 -11.39 5.37
N GLU A 276 -7.16 -11.33 6.52
CA GLU A 276 -6.90 -10.34 7.55
C GLU A 276 -6.28 -10.99 8.79
N GLY A 277 -5.31 -11.88 8.54
CA GLY A 277 -4.59 -12.64 9.57
C GLY A 277 -3.28 -11.96 9.96
N TYR A 278 -3.30 -11.14 11.00
CA TYR A 278 -2.14 -10.40 11.49
C TYR A 278 -1.28 -11.20 12.45
N ARG A 279 -1.81 -12.26 13.07
CA ARG A 279 -1.07 -13.20 13.92
C ARG A 279 -0.69 -14.46 13.16
N LYS A 280 0.40 -15.12 13.59
CA LYS A 280 0.83 -16.40 13.00
C LYS A 280 -0.21 -17.50 13.15
N THR A 281 -1.03 -17.41 14.17
CA THR A 281 -2.10 -18.36 14.51
C THR A 281 -3.45 -18.06 13.88
N ASP A 282 -3.57 -16.91 13.20
CA ASP A 282 -4.84 -16.56 12.54
C ASP A 282 -5.04 -17.44 11.31
N VAL A 283 -6.05 -18.30 11.37
CA VAL A 283 -6.42 -19.24 10.31
C VAL A 283 -7.89 -19.05 9.95
N SER A 284 -8.19 -19.01 8.67
CA SER A 284 -9.53 -19.10 8.11
C SER A 284 -9.59 -20.30 7.16
N PRO A 285 -10.36 -21.34 7.47
CA PRO A 285 -10.49 -22.50 6.59
C PRO A 285 -10.92 -22.11 5.17
N ALA A 286 -11.84 -21.15 5.04
CA ALA A 286 -12.33 -20.68 3.75
C ALA A 286 -11.23 -19.96 2.94
N ASP A 287 -10.43 -19.09 3.59
CA ASP A 287 -9.33 -18.37 2.93
C ASP A 287 -8.22 -19.34 2.52
N LEU A 288 -7.91 -20.29 3.41
CA LEU A 288 -6.90 -21.31 3.14
C LEU A 288 -7.33 -22.23 2.00
N PHE A 289 -8.59 -22.69 1.99
CA PHE A 289 -9.16 -23.50 0.90
C PHE A 289 -9.07 -22.74 -0.42
N GLN A 290 -9.52 -21.48 -0.47
CA GLN A 290 -9.43 -20.67 -1.67
C GLN A 290 -7.98 -20.52 -2.14
N THR A 291 -7.04 -20.27 -1.24
CA THR A 291 -5.61 -20.12 -1.55
C THR A 291 -5.04 -21.43 -2.14
N LEU A 292 -5.36 -22.58 -1.55
CA LEU A 292 -4.82 -23.88 -1.95
C LEU A 292 -5.54 -24.51 -3.14
N THR A 293 -6.70 -24.00 -3.57
CA THR A 293 -7.46 -24.52 -4.72
C THR A 293 -7.41 -23.61 -5.94
N THR A 294 -6.90 -22.36 -5.79
CA THR A 294 -6.82 -21.41 -6.92
C THR A 294 -5.61 -21.73 -7.81
N PRO A 295 -5.78 -22.11 -9.09
CA PRO A 295 -4.67 -22.54 -9.95
C PRO A 295 -3.58 -21.47 -10.10
N GLY A 296 -3.95 -20.19 -10.21
CA GLY A 296 -2.99 -19.08 -10.30
C GLY A 296 -2.09 -18.96 -9.07
N ILE A 297 -2.68 -19.09 -7.87
CA ILE A 297 -1.91 -19.07 -6.62
C ILE A 297 -0.98 -20.27 -6.52
N LEU A 298 -1.48 -21.47 -6.86
CA LEU A 298 -0.65 -22.68 -6.85
C LEU A 298 0.56 -22.57 -7.78
N LYS A 299 0.41 -21.97 -8.97
CA LYS A 299 1.53 -21.70 -9.89
C LYS A 299 2.56 -20.72 -9.27
N VAL A 300 2.10 -19.66 -8.61
CA VAL A 300 2.99 -18.71 -7.90
C VAL A 300 3.75 -19.43 -6.78
N LEU A 301 3.06 -20.23 -5.97
CA LEU A 301 3.66 -20.98 -4.87
C LEU A 301 4.67 -22.02 -5.39
N ALA A 302 4.35 -22.75 -6.46
CA ALA A 302 5.26 -23.72 -7.07
C ALA A 302 6.52 -23.04 -7.64
N LYS A 303 6.36 -21.91 -8.36
CA LYS A 303 7.48 -21.15 -8.91
C LYS A 303 8.41 -20.61 -7.81
N ASN A 304 7.86 -20.22 -6.66
CA ASN A 304 8.58 -19.62 -5.54
C ASN A 304 8.71 -20.59 -4.35
N PHE A 305 8.66 -21.90 -4.58
CA PHE A 305 8.61 -22.90 -3.51
C PHE A 305 9.84 -22.82 -2.57
N ARG A 306 11.05 -22.81 -3.13
CA ARG A 306 12.29 -22.75 -2.33
C ARG A 306 12.43 -21.44 -1.55
N PRO A 307 12.28 -20.25 -2.16
CA PRO A 307 12.24 -18.99 -1.42
C PRO A 307 11.13 -18.97 -0.35
N GLY A 308 9.94 -19.46 -0.66
CA GLY A 308 8.82 -19.51 0.27
C GLY A 308 9.10 -20.39 1.51
N LEU A 309 9.76 -21.53 1.34
CA LEU A 309 10.20 -22.37 2.48
C LEU A 309 11.24 -21.65 3.36
N ILE A 310 12.18 -20.92 2.75
CA ILE A 310 13.19 -20.14 3.48
C ILE A 310 12.49 -19.05 4.30
N GLU A 311 11.55 -18.30 3.69
CA GLU A 311 10.80 -17.26 4.40
C GLU A 311 9.93 -17.84 5.53
N MET A 312 9.29 -19.00 5.32
CA MET A 312 8.54 -19.69 6.36
C MET A 312 9.46 -20.14 7.51
N LYS A 313 10.63 -20.69 7.21
CA LYS A 313 11.64 -21.02 8.23
C LYS A 313 12.08 -19.77 8.99
N ASN A 314 12.33 -18.66 8.30
CA ASN A 314 12.73 -17.39 8.92
C ASN A 314 11.59 -16.81 9.78
N SER A 315 10.33 -17.00 9.40
CA SER A 315 9.18 -16.64 10.21
C SER A 315 9.09 -17.42 11.52
N LEU A 316 9.39 -18.72 11.48
CA LEU A 316 9.36 -19.58 12.67
C LEU A 316 10.60 -19.41 13.55
N PHE A 317 11.77 -19.21 12.93
CA PHE A 317 13.06 -19.15 13.62
C PHE A 317 13.77 -17.82 13.35
N LYS A 318 13.93 -16.99 14.38
CA LYS A 318 14.57 -15.66 14.29
C LYS A 318 15.99 -15.67 13.71
N GLY A 319 16.71 -16.82 13.76
CA GLY A 319 18.11 -16.89 13.34
C GLY A 319 18.36 -16.57 11.87
N GLY A 320 17.48 -17.01 10.97
CA GLY A 320 17.59 -16.68 9.54
C GLY A 320 17.26 -15.22 9.27
N TYR A 321 16.28 -14.68 9.96
CA TYR A 321 15.91 -13.28 9.91
C TYR A 321 17.06 -12.38 10.41
N LEU A 322 17.67 -12.74 11.54
CA LEU A 322 18.82 -12.06 12.09
C LEU A 322 19.99 -12.01 11.10
N LYS A 323 20.28 -13.13 10.41
CA LYS A 323 21.35 -13.16 9.40
C LYS A 323 21.12 -12.16 8.26
N GLN A 324 19.88 -11.92 7.88
CA GLN A 324 19.56 -10.95 6.82
C GLN A 324 19.88 -9.52 7.26
N VAL A 325 19.52 -9.15 8.49
CA VAL A 325 19.79 -7.79 8.99
C VAL A 325 21.27 -7.60 9.34
N GLN A 326 21.94 -8.63 9.84
CA GLN A 326 23.38 -8.58 10.19
C GLN A 326 24.29 -8.38 8.98
N LYS A 327 23.81 -8.58 7.75
CA LYS A 327 24.58 -8.26 6.54
C LYS A 327 25.01 -6.79 6.51
N TYR A 328 24.19 -5.89 7.01
CA TYR A 328 24.44 -4.45 6.98
C TYR A 328 24.40 -3.80 8.38
N CYS A 329 23.85 -4.47 9.40
CA CYS A 329 23.87 -4.00 10.79
C CYS A 329 24.31 -5.13 11.74
N PRO A 330 25.63 -5.42 11.82
CA PRO A 330 26.17 -6.60 12.53
C PRO A 330 26.00 -6.54 14.05
N SER A 331 25.77 -5.36 14.63
CA SER A 331 25.60 -5.17 16.08
C SER A 331 24.28 -5.70 16.63
N ILE A 332 23.26 -5.90 15.77
CA ILE A 332 21.96 -6.44 16.19
C ILE A 332 22.13 -7.91 16.57
N THR A 333 21.55 -8.28 17.73
CA THR A 333 21.55 -9.64 18.25
C THR A 333 20.16 -10.27 18.21
N LYS A 334 20.09 -11.57 18.46
CA LYS A 334 18.80 -12.29 18.53
C LYS A 334 17.90 -11.80 19.68
N ALA A 335 18.51 -11.32 20.77
CA ALA A 335 17.80 -10.76 21.92
C ALA A 335 17.10 -9.44 21.60
N ASP A 336 17.63 -8.66 20.65
CA ASP A 336 17.09 -7.36 20.25
C ASP A 336 15.81 -7.48 19.39
N LEU A 337 15.53 -8.66 18.87
CA LEU A 337 14.37 -8.87 18.00
C LEU A 337 13.11 -9.21 18.80
N THR A 338 12.30 -8.19 19.16
CA THR A 338 11.01 -8.37 19.80
C THR A 338 9.89 -8.41 18.75
N PRO A 339 8.95 -9.38 18.76
CA PRO A 339 7.86 -9.40 17.78
C PRO A 339 7.07 -8.09 17.78
N TYR A 340 6.75 -7.60 16.57
CA TYR A 340 5.98 -6.38 16.33
C TYR A 340 4.75 -6.71 15.45
N PRO A 341 3.66 -5.93 15.50
CA PRO A 341 2.48 -6.17 14.68
C PRO A 341 2.79 -6.33 13.19
N ALA A 342 2.27 -7.40 12.61
CA ALA A 342 2.46 -7.70 11.20
C ALA A 342 1.50 -6.88 10.32
N GLY A 343 1.85 -6.74 9.04
CA GLY A 343 0.95 -6.26 7.99
C GLY A 343 0.58 -7.39 7.03
N VAL A 344 -0.57 -7.30 6.38
CA VAL A 344 -0.93 -8.23 5.31
C VAL A 344 -1.06 -7.46 4.01
N ARG A 345 -0.30 -7.89 2.99
CA ARG A 345 -0.35 -7.31 1.64
C ARG A 345 -1.42 -8.02 0.81
N ALA A 346 -2.29 -7.24 0.17
CA ALA A 346 -3.21 -7.73 -0.83
C ALA A 346 -2.47 -7.84 -2.17
N GLN A 347 -1.97 -9.03 -2.51
CA GLN A 347 -1.32 -9.27 -3.78
C GLN A 347 -2.32 -9.88 -4.76
N ALA A 348 -2.66 -9.14 -5.81
CA ALA A 348 -3.46 -9.68 -6.88
C ALA A 348 -2.64 -10.66 -7.72
N VAL A 349 -3.22 -11.83 -7.98
CA VAL A 349 -2.63 -12.92 -8.76
C VAL A 349 -3.60 -13.24 -9.89
N SER A 350 -3.14 -13.25 -11.13
CA SER A 350 -3.94 -13.65 -12.29
C SER A 350 -4.13 -15.17 -12.35
N ARG A 351 -5.12 -15.61 -13.10
CA ARG A 351 -5.41 -17.06 -13.24
C ARG A 351 -4.26 -17.88 -13.85
N ASP A 352 -3.43 -17.24 -14.67
CA ASP A 352 -2.23 -17.87 -15.26
C ASP A 352 -1.02 -17.91 -14.31
N GLY A 353 -1.13 -17.30 -13.11
CA GLY A 353 -0.10 -17.35 -12.06
C GLY A 353 0.93 -16.24 -12.19
N LYS A 354 0.56 -15.07 -12.69
CA LYS A 354 1.39 -13.86 -12.66
C LYS A 354 0.97 -12.97 -11.50
N LEU A 355 1.94 -12.38 -10.83
CA LEU A 355 1.70 -11.31 -9.87
C LEU A 355 1.31 -10.04 -10.65
N ILE A 356 0.23 -9.40 -10.26
CA ILE A 356 -0.19 -8.12 -10.87
C ILE A 356 0.52 -7.02 -10.11
N ASP A 357 1.49 -6.39 -10.78
CA ASP A 357 2.40 -5.44 -10.15
C ASP A 357 1.96 -3.98 -10.22
N ASP A 358 0.99 -3.65 -11.05
CA ASP A 358 0.46 -2.29 -11.19
C ASP A 358 -1.02 -2.22 -10.77
N PHE A 359 -1.59 -1.03 -10.82
CA PHE A 359 -2.98 -0.80 -10.45
C PHE A 359 -3.93 -1.53 -11.40
N LEU A 360 -4.95 -2.15 -10.81
CA LEU A 360 -6.01 -2.84 -11.55
C LEU A 360 -7.37 -2.26 -11.17
N PHE A 361 -8.13 -1.87 -12.18
CA PHE A 361 -9.50 -1.38 -12.05
C PHE A 361 -10.42 -2.25 -12.89
N VAL A 362 -11.57 -2.60 -12.34
CA VAL A 362 -12.67 -3.27 -13.07
C VAL A 362 -13.89 -2.37 -12.97
N ASN A 363 -14.39 -1.88 -14.09
CA ASN A 363 -15.52 -0.95 -14.11
C ASN A 363 -16.75 -1.64 -14.70
N THR A 364 -17.90 -1.26 -14.18
CA THR A 364 -19.22 -1.58 -14.78
C THR A 364 -19.87 -0.30 -15.29
N ALA A 365 -21.12 -0.39 -15.70
CA ALA A 365 -21.88 0.80 -16.03
C ALA A 365 -21.99 1.76 -14.84
N ARG A 366 -22.18 1.24 -13.62
CA ARG A 366 -22.43 2.03 -12.41
C ARG A 366 -21.42 1.83 -11.30
N SER A 367 -20.27 1.29 -11.61
CA SER A 367 -19.22 1.16 -10.60
C SER A 367 -17.80 1.33 -11.13
N VAL A 368 -16.94 1.87 -10.27
CA VAL A 368 -15.48 1.83 -10.39
C VAL A 368 -14.93 1.00 -9.24
N ASN A 369 -14.25 -0.08 -9.55
CA ASN A 369 -13.76 -1.02 -8.57
C ASN A 369 -12.23 -1.06 -8.56
N VAL A 370 -11.62 -0.69 -7.43
CA VAL A 370 -10.17 -0.77 -7.21
C VAL A 370 -9.83 -2.20 -6.81
N CYS A 371 -9.32 -2.96 -7.78
CA CYS A 371 -9.05 -4.39 -7.61
C CYS A 371 -7.64 -4.69 -7.13
N ASN A 372 -6.67 -3.82 -7.47
CA ASN A 372 -5.30 -3.91 -6.99
C ASN A 372 -4.73 -2.50 -6.81
N ALA A 373 -4.30 -2.20 -5.60
CA ALA A 373 -3.57 -0.98 -5.26
C ALA A 373 -2.28 -1.38 -4.50
N PRO A 374 -1.24 -1.81 -5.24
CA PRO A 374 -0.03 -2.33 -4.61
C PRO A 374 0.80 -1.22 -3.97
N SER A 375 1.77 -1.60 -3.10
CA SER A 375 2.75 -0.64 -2.59
C SER A 375 3.43 0.11 -3.77
N PRO A 376 3.47 1.45 -3.71
CA PRO A 376 3.38 2.34 -2.55
C PRO A 376 2.01 3.04 -2.39
N ALA A 377 0.90 2.32 -2.43
CA ALA A 377 -0.44 2.90 -2.44
C ALA A 377 -0.70 3.91 -1.31
N ALA A 378 -0.13 3.72 -0.12
CA ALA A 378 -0.29 4.66 0.99
C ALA A 378 0.35 6.02 0.67
N THR A 379 1.61 6.03 0.20
CA THR A 379 2.28 7.25 -0.28
C THR A 379 1.52 7.90 -1.43
N SER A 380 0.99 7.09 -2.31
CA SER A 380 0.34 7.49 -3.57
C SER A 380 -1.16 7.78 -3.41
N ALA A 381 -1.70 7.71 -2.20
CA ALA A 381 -3.15 7.71 -1.98
C ALA A 381 -3.86 8.95 -2.53
N ILE A 382 -3.24 10.13 -2.42
CA ILE A 382 -3.83 11.38 -2.90
C ILE A 382 -3.98 11.39 -4.44
N PRO A 383 -2.92 11.16 -5.24
CA PRO A 383 -3.08 11.05 -6.69
C PRO A 383 -3.92 9.84 -7.14
N ILE A 384 -3.91 8.73 -6.39
CA ILE A 384 -4.79 7.57 -6.68
C ILE A 384 -6.26 7.97 -6.49
N GLY A 385 -6.61 8.61 -5.38
CA GLY A 385 -7.99 9.06 -5.14
C GLY A 385 -8.47 10.02 -6.21
N ALA A 386 -7.63 10.96 -6.65
CA ALA A 386 -7.93 11.85 -7.76
C ALA A 386 -8.14 11.09 -9.08
N TYR A 387 -7.29 10.11 -9.38
CA TYR A 387 -7.40 9.28 -10.57
C TYR A 387 -8.68 8.41 -10.57
N ILE A 388 -9.06 7.87 -9.41
CA ILE A 388 -10.33 7.13 -9.27
C ILE A 388 -11.51 8.07 -9.55
N VAL A 389 -11.49 9.29 -9.05
CA VAL A 389 -12.55 10.28 -9.30
C VAL A 389 -12.63 10.67 -10.78
N ASP A 390 -11.49 10.81 -11.48
CA ASP A 390 -11.48 11.03 -12.93
C ASP A 390 -12.18 9.87 -13.67
N LYS A 391 -11.92 8.61 -13.26
CA LYS A 391 -12.64 7.44 -13.81
C LYS A 391 -14.14 7.45 -13.50
N VAL A 392 -14.53 7.86 -12.29
CA VAL A 392 -15.95 8.04 -11.94
C VAL A 392 -16.59 9.08 -12.86
N CYS A 393 -15.94 10.23 -13.06
CA CYS A 393 -16.43 11.28 -13.96
C CYS A 393 -16.60 10.79 -15.42
N GLU A 394 -15.64 10.00 -15.92
CA GLU A 394 -15.73 9.40 -17.26
C GLU A 394 -16.93 8.45 -17.38
N GLN A 395 -17.16 7.58 -16.39
CA GLN A 395 -18.30 6.63 -16.41
C GLN A 395 -19.64 7.33 -16.27
N VAL A 396 -19.74 8.28 -15.34
CA VAL A 396 -20.98 9.09 -15.15
C VAL A 396 -21.31 9.88 -16.42
N GLY A 397 -20.30 10.49 -17.07
CA GLY A 397 -20.48 11.23 -18.31
C GLY A 397 -20.99 10.36 -19.49
N ARG A 398 -20.53 9.11 -19.59
CA ARG A 398 -21.01 8.15 -20.62
C ARG A 398 -22.47 7.75 -20.47
N GLN A 399 -23.02 7.86 -19.26
CA GLN A 399 -24.43 7.54 -18.99
C GLN A 399 -25.40 8.71 -19.22
N GLY A 400 -24.90 9.87 -19.68
CA GLY A 400 -25.72 11.08 -19.79
C GLY A 400 -26.22 11.61 -18.44
N GLY A 401 -25.66 11.09 -17.34
CA GLY A 401 -26.00 11.51 -15.99
C GLY A 401 -25.38 12.86 -15.69
N SER A 402 -26.21 13.86 -15.43
CA SER A 402 -25.77 15.14 -14.88
C SER A 402 -25.83 15.11 -13.36
N PHE A 403 -24.69 14.87 -12.72
CA PHE A 403 -24.49 15.34 -11.36
C PHE A 403 -23.94 16.77 -11.45
N PRO A 404 -24.46 17.73 -10.67
CA PRO A 404 -23.90 19.07 -10.66
C PRO A 404 -22.42 18.99 -10.23
N LYS A 405 -21.53 19.35 -11.16
CA LYS A 405 -20.09 19.43 -10.90
C LYS A 405 -19.76 20.83 -10.40
N ALA A 406 -18.81 20.93 -9.48
CA ALA A 406 -18.16 22.21 -9.22
C ALA A 406 -17.41 22.68 -10.47
N ASP A 407 -17.44 23.99 -10.75
CA ASP A 407 -16.59 24.62 -11.77
C ASP A 407 -15.11 24.59 -11.29
N LEU A 408 -14.49 23.43 -11.44
CA LEU A 408 -13.07 23.25 -11.20
C LEU A 408 -12.34 23.58 -12.50
N ALA A 409 -11.41 24.54 -12.43
CA ALA A 409 -10.50 24.82 -13.54
C ALA A 409 -9.87 23.52 -14.05
N PRO A 410 -9.79 23.32 -15.39
CA PRO A 410 -9.27 22.09 -15.95
C PRO A 410 -7.85 21.85 -15.42
N ARG A 411 -7.64 20.70 -14.78
CA ARG A 411 -6.30 20.23 -14.42
C ARG A 411 -5.49 20.17 -15.71
N GLN A 412 -4.40 20.92 -15.79
CA GLN A 412 -3.45 20.78 -16.89
C GLN A 412 -3.08 19.29 -16.99
N ARG A 413 -3.52 18.63 -18.05
CA ARG A 413 -3.05 17.30 -18.40
C ARG A 413 -1.54 17.47 -18.62
N ALA A 414 -0.72 16.94 -17.72
CA ALA A 414 0.70 16.80 -17.98
C ALA A 414 0.82 16.03 -19.29
N GLY A 415 1.27 16.71 -20.31
CA GLY A 415 1.32 16.22 -21.68
C GLY A 415 2.21 15.00 -21.82
N GLY A 416 1.86 14.23 -22.81
CA GLY A 416 2.39 13.09 -23.49
C GLY A 416 3.65 12.38 -23.02
#